data_682a7c2e60e2132256c6ee7ea292418c
#
_entry.id   682a7c2e60e2132256c6ee7ea292418c
#
_cell.length_a   1.000
_cell.length_b   1.000
_cell.length_c   1.000
_cell.angle_alpha   90.00
_cell.angle_beta   90.00
_cell.angle_gamma   90.00
#
_symmetry.space_group_name_H-M   'P 1'
#
loop_
_entity.id
_entity.type
_entity.pdbx_description
1 polymer ?
#
loop_
_entity_poly.entity_id
_entity_poly.type
_entity_poly.pdbx_seq_one_letter_code
_entity_poly.pdbx_strand_id
1 'polypeptide(L)'
;MSDNQKHPYHLVDPSPWPLVTAMSLLVFAYGFVSLMHDEKMIVFSIGGIAVLLSSFFWWRDVVNESEGGKFHNNVVQIGLRYGMILFIASEVMFFAAWFWAFFDVAFYPGNDSAELIGRQESIGGVFPPDDIELIPPFGIPLLNTFILLASGATVTWAHHALRVGDRKNFLIFLSLTILLGIIFTGFQAYEYCHASFTISDGIYGSCFYLATGFHGFHVFIGTCFLAICFVRLYFNHFTREHHFGFEAAAWYWHFVDVVWLFLFLTIYWWGS
;
A
#
# COMPACT_ATOMS: atom_id res chain seq x y z
N MET A 1 14.52 -16.80 -27.49
CA MET A 1 15.64 -15.83 -27.38
C MET A 1 15.62 -15.02 -28.67
N SER A 2 15.33 -13.72 -28.62
CA SER A 2 15.43 -12.87 -29.81
C SER A 2 16.91 -12.59 -30.06
N ASP A 3 17.43 -13.19 -31.11
CA ASP A 3 18.85 -13.22 -31.51
C ASP A 3 19.45 -11.87 -31.94
N ASN A 4 18.81 -10.75 -31.67
CA ASN A 4 19.22 -9.44 -32.18
C ASN A 4 19.59 -8.39 -31.13
N GLN A 5 19.51 -8.67 -29.83
CA GLN A 5 19.84 -7.69 -28.82
C GLN A 5 21.34 -7.78 -28.44
N LYS A 6 22.15 -6.89 -29.02
CA LYS A 6 23.61 -6.85 -28.82
C LYS A 6 24.07 -6.27 -27.48
N HIS A 7 23.13 -5.86 -26.60
CA HIS A 7 23.42 -5.25 -25.30
C HIS A 7 22.35 -5.62 -24.27
N PRO A 8 22.67 -5.61 -22.98
CA PRO A 8 21.73 -5.94 -21.89
C PRO A 8 20.85 -4.74 -21.44
N TYR A 9 20.96 -3.59 -22.09
CA TYR A 9 20.22 -2.38 -21.68
C TYR A 9 18.76 -2.46 -22.04
N HIS A 10 17.90 -1.90 -21.15
CA HIS A 10 16.47 -1.73 -21.38
C HIS A 10 16.21 -0.46 -22.19
N LEU A 11 16.40 -0.55 -23.52
CA LEU A 11 16.14 0.56 -24.42
C LEU A 11 14.75 0.37 -25.05
N VAL A 12 13.80 1.18 -24.58
CA VAL A 12 12.41 1.22 -25.06
C VAL A 12 12.19 2.46 -25.91
N ASP A 13 11.10 2.45 -26.69
CA ASP A 13 10.70 3.60 -27.48
C ASP A 13 10.38 4.81 -26.56
N PRO A 14 10.67 6.06 -27.01
CA PRO A 14 10.34 7.26 -26.24
C PRO A 14 8.87 7.33 -25.91
N SER A 15 8.54 7.51 -24.62
CA SER A 15 7.18 7.59 -24.11
C SER A 15 6.89 8.97 -23.51
N PRO A 16 5.71 9.56 -23.73
CA PRO A 16 5.34 10.84 -23.12
C PRO A 16 4.89 10.69 -21.66
N TRP A 17 4.57 9.47 -21.21
CA TRP A 17 3.90 9.23 -19.92
C TRP A 17 4.68 9.71 -18.70
N PRO A 18 6.03 9.57 -18.60
CA PRO A 18 6.77 10.09 -17.46
C PRO A 18 6.58 11.59 -17.26
N LEU A 19 6.66 12.37 -18.35
CA LEU A 19 6.44 13.82 -18.30
C LEU A 19 4.98 14.17 -17.97
N VAL A 20 4.03 13.52 -18.64
CA VAL A 20 2.59 13.75 -18.40
C VAL A 20 2.22 13.43 -16.96
N THR A 21 2.71 12.31 -16.40
CA THR A 21 2.44 11.93 -15.00
C THR A 21 3.08 12.91 -14.03
N ALA A 22 4.31 13.37 -14.29
CA ALA A 22 4.97 14.38 -13.45
C ALA A 22 4.18 15.70 -13.41
N MET A 23 3.71 16.19 -14.56
CA MET A 23 2.86 17.39 -14.62
C MET A 23 1.50 17.19 -13.97
N SER A 24 0.91 16.00 -14.11
CA SER A 24 -0.36 15.65 -13.45
C SER A 24 -0.22 15.61 -11.92
N LEU A 25 0.90 15.06 -11.40
CA LEU A 25 1.22 15.08 -9.98
C LEU A 25 1.43 16.50 -9.44
N LEU A 26 2.04 17.40 -10.22
CA LEU A 26 2.18 18.80 -9.84
C LEU A 26 0.82 19.48 -9.71
N VAL A 27 -0.08 19.27 -10.68
CA VAL A 27 -1.45 19.80 -10.63
C VAL A 27 -2.23 19.19 -9.45
N PHE A 28 -2.08 17.90 -9.19
CA PHE A 28 -2.71 17.22 -8.07
C PHE A 28 -2.22 17.77 -6.72
N ALA A 29 -0.90 17.94 -6.54
CA ALA A 29 -0.32 18.49 -5.32
C ALA A 29 -0.77 19.95 -5.09
N TYR A 30 -0.74 20.79 -6.13
CA TYR A 30 -1.27 22.15 -6.05
C TYR A 30 -2.78 22.15 -5.70
N GLY A 31 -3.55 21.27 -6.34
CA GLY A 31 -4.97 21.09 -6.05
C GLY A 31 -5.24 20.66 -4.61
N PHE A 32 -4.38 19.79 -4.06
CA PHE A 32 -4.46 19.37 -2.66
C PHE A 32 -4.23 20.52 -1.69
N VAL A 33 -3.21 21.35 -1.93
CA VAL A 33 -2.96 22.57 -1.13
C VAL A 33 -4.14 23.53 -1.23
N SER A 34 -4.66 23.77 -2.45
CA SER A 34 -5.83 24.62 -2.66
C SER A 34 -7.10 24.08 -1.97
N LEU A 35 -7.28 22.75 -1.94
CA LEU A 35 -8.39 22.12 -1.21
C LEU A 35 -8.28 22.38 0.30
N MET A 36 -7.09 22.26 0.86
CA MET A 36 -6.87 22.46 2.31
C MET A 36 -7.03 23.93 2.77
N HIS A 37 -6.78 24.91 1.88
CA HIS A 37 -6.83 26.33 2.23
C HIS A 37 -8.13 27.02 1.74
N ASP A 38 -8.58 26.67 0.54
CA ASP A 38 -9.65 27.39 -0.16
C ASP A 38 -10.92 26.54 -0.32
N GLU A 39 -10.92 25.28 0.14
CA GLU A 39 -12.01 24.29 -0.04
C GLU A 39 -12.37 24.02 -1.52
N LYS A 40 -11.46 24.30 -2.47
CA LYS A 40 -11.69 24.16 -3.91
C LYS A 40 -11.32 22.76 -4.40
N MET A 41 -12.32 21.90 -4.60
CA MET A 41 -12.13 20.52 -5.06
C MET A 41 -11.78 20.37 -6.55
N ILE A 42 -12.05 21.37 -7.40
CA ILE A 42 -11.99 21.21 -8.86
C ILE A 42 -10.57 20.86 -9.34
N VAL A 43 -9.56 21.63 -8.92
CA VAL A 43 -8.16 21.42 -9.36
C VAL A 43 -7.62 20.10 -8.82
N PHE A 44 -7.94 19.78 -7.56
CA PHE A 44 -7.60 18.48 -6.95
C PHE A 44 -8.19 17.31 -7.74
N SER A 45 -9.47 17.37 -8.09
CA SER A 45 -10.15 16.31 -8.85
C SER A 45 -9.57 16.16 -10.27
N ILE A 46 -9.31 17.27 -10.97
CA ILE A 46 -8.70 17.25 -12.31
C ILE A 46 -7.30 16.63 -12.25
N GLY A 47 -6.48 17.06 -11.27
CA GLY A 47 -5.14 16.50 -11.05
C GLY A 47 -5.18 15.01 -10.75
N GLY A 48 -6.09 14.57 -9.87
CA GLY A 48 -6.28 13.17 -9.52
C GLY A 48 -6.68 12.30 -10.71
N ILE A 49 -7.66 12.74 -11.49
CA ILE A 49 -8.07 12.04 -12.72
C ILE A 49 -6.91 11.96 -13.73
N ALA A 50 -6.17 13.06 -13.90
CA ALA A 50 -5.02 13.09 -14.81
C ALA A 50 -3.91 12.14 -14.37
N VAL A 51 -3.61 12.04 -13.07
CA VAL A 51 -2.65 11.07 -12.51
C VAL A 51 -3.11 9.64 -12.76
N LEU A 52 -4.39 9.33 -12.49
CA LEU A 52 -4.91 7.98 -12.71
C LEU A 52 -4.87 7.57 -14.19
N LEU A 53 -5.27 8.46 -15.11
CA LEU A 53 -5.25 8.18 -16.54
C LEU A 53 -3.82 8.03 -17.08
N SER A 54 -2.92 8.95 -16.73
CA SER A 54 -1.52 8.87 -17.19
C SER A 54 -0.81 7.64 -16.66
N SER A 55 -1.03 7.28 -15.39
CA SER A 55 -0.51 6.06 -14.78
C SER A 55 -1.07 4.82 -15.46
N PHE A 56 -2.37 4.77 -15.74
CA PHE A 56 -2.99 3.64 -16.45
C PHE A 56 -2.35 3.42 -17.83
N PHE A 57 -2.19 4.47 -18.65
CA PHE A 57 -1.59 4.34 -19.96
C PHE A 57 -0.10 4.00 -19.88
N TRP A 58 0.64 4.53 -18.91
CA TRP A 58 2.04 4.18 -18.70
C TRP A 58 2.19 2.71 -18.34
N TRP A 59 1.43 2.21 -17.36
CA TRP A 59 1.47 0.80 -16.97
C TRP A 59 1.00 -0.13 -18.09
N ARG A 60 0.03 0.28 -18.90
CA ARG A 60 -0.37 -0.48 -20.12
C ARG A 60 0.81 -0.65 -21.06
N ASP A 61 1.58 0.40 -21.31
CA ASP A 61 2.72 0.34 -22.21
C ASP A 61 3.84 -0.54 -21.62
N VAL A 62 4.13 -0.45 -20.32
CA VAL A 62 5.06 -1.36 -19.61
C VAL A 62 4.63 -2.83 -19.71
N VAL A 63 3.33 -3.12 -19.62
CA VAL A 63 2.81 -4.48 -19.80
C VAL A 63 3.03 -4.95 -21.24
N ASN A 64 2.75 -4.13 -22.24
CA ASN A 64 2.97 -4.46 -23.66
C ASN A 64 4.46 -4.72 -23.96
N GLU A 65 5.36 -3.94 -23.39
CA GLU A 65 6.82 -4.15 -23.49
C GLU A 65 7.23 -5.50 -22.90
N SER A 66 6.64 -5.88 -21.76
CA SER A 66 6.87 -7.16 -21.09
C SER A 66 6.41 -8.36 -21.93
N GLU A 67 5.25 -8.25 -22.61
CA GLU A 67 4.66 -9.34 -23.40
C GLU A 67 5.35 -9.53 -24.74
N GLY A 68 5.88 -8.47 -25.32
CA GLY A 68 6.63 -8.53 -26.58
C GLY A 68 7.92 -9.37 -26.55
N GLY A 69 8.39 -9.78 -25.37
CA GLY A 69 9.57 -10.63 -25.16
C GLY A 69 10.91 -10.02 -25.61
N LYS A 70 10.89 -8.77 -26.10
CA LYS A 70 12.06 -8.10 -26.67
C LYS A 70 12.85 -7.29 -25.64
N PHE A 71 12.15 -6.67 -24.69
CA PHE A 71 12.73 -5.67 -23.79
C PHE A 71 13.06 -6.23 -22.38
N HIS A 72 12.32 -7.22 -21.91
CA HIS A 72 12.48 -7.80 -20.57
C HIS A 72 13.34 -9.07 -20.60
N ASN A 73 14.64 -8.92 -20.90
CA ASN A 73 15.61 -10.00 -20.79
C ASN A 73 15.92 -10.34 -19.31
N ASN A 74 16.67 -11.41 -19.07
CA ASN A 74 17.01 -11.87 -17.69
C ASN A 74 17.69 -10.79 -16.84
N VAL A 75 18.55 -9.96 -17.44
CA VAL A 75 19.24 -8.87 -16.73
C VAL A 75 18.26 -7.79 -16.30
N VAL A 76 17.33 -7.41 -17.18
CA VAL A 76 16.27 -6.44 -16.89
C VAL A 76 15.33 -6.97 -15.80
N GLN A 77 14.97 -8.26 -15.83
CA GLN A 77 14.13 -8.87 -14.79
C GLN A 77 14.83 -8.85 -13.42
N ILE A 78 16.14 -9.10 -13.35
CA ILE A 78 16.91 -8.95 -12.12
C ILE A 78 16.90 -7.50 -11.65
N GLY A 79 17.10 -6.52 -12.55
CA GLY A 79 17.01 -5.10 -12.23
C GLY A 79 15.64 -4.70 -11.69
N LEU A 80 14.54 -5.21 -12.27
CA LEU A 80 13.18 -4.97 -11.80
C LEU A 80 12.94 -5.55 -10.39
N ARG A 81 13.51 -6.75 -10.08
CA ARG A 81 13.44 -7.32 -8.73
C ARG A 81 14.16 -6.45 -7.71
N TYR A 82 15.37 -5.97 -8.02
CA TYR A 82 16.07 -5.02 -7.14
C TYR A 82 15.28 -3.71 -6.97
N GLY A 83 14.68 -3.20 -8.05
CA GLY A 83 13.81 -2.02 -7.98
C GLY A 83 12.63 -2.24 -7.03
N MET A 84 11.98 -3.41 -7.09
CA MET A 84 10.86 -3.73 -6.18
C MET A 84 11.31 -3.90 -4.74
N ILE A 85 12.47 -4.51 -4.48
CA ILE A 85 13.04 -4.62 -3.12
C ILE A 85 13.33 -3.22 -2.54
N LEU A 86 13.95 -2.34 -3.32
CA LEU A 86 14.25 -0.97 -2.89
C LEU A 86 12.97 -0.15 -2.67
N PHE A 87 11.95 -0.36 -3.50
CA PHE A 87 10.64 0.25 -3.29
C PHE A 87 10.02 -0.21 -1.97
N ILE A 88 9.96 -1.54 -1.70
CA ILE A 88 9.45 -2.06 -0.42
C ILE A 88 10.29 -1.53 0.75
N ALA A 89 11.61 -1.43 0.62
CA ALA A 89 12.46 -0.86 1.66
C ALA A 89 12.11 0.61 1.95
N SER A 90 11.80 1.42 0.92
CA SER A 90 11.33 2.79 1.12
C SER A 90 10.00 2.87 1.85
N GLU A 91 9.08 1.95 1.56
CA GLU A 91 7.78 1.87 2.24
C GLU A 91 7.92 1.40 3.70
N VAL A 92 8.85 0.50 3.98
CA VAL A 92 9.21 0.13 5.37
C VAL A 92 9.69 1.36 6.14
N MET A 93 10.56 2.19 5.54
CA MET A 93 11.03 3.44 6.18
C MET A 93 9.90 4.47 6.34
N PHE A 94 8.97 4.53 5.40
CA PHE A 94 7.77 5.36 5.54
C PHE A 94 6.94 4.96 6.77
N PHE A 95 6.66 3.67 6.96
CA PHE A 95 5.95 3.20 8.15
C PHE A 95 6.79 3.33 9.43
N ALA A 96 8.11 3.16 9.37
CA ALA A 96 8.99 3.39 10.51
C ALA A 96 8.86 4.83 11.05
N ALA A 97 8.64 5.82 10.18
CA ALA A 97 8.40 7.19 10.60
C ALA A 97 7.06 7.35 11.38
N TRP A 98 5.99 6.66 10.95
CA TRP A 98 4.71 6.69 11.66
C TRP A 98 4.75 5.93 12.98
N PHE A 99 5.45 4.79 13.04
CA PHE A 99 5.69 4.09 14.29
C PHE A 99 6.54 4.94 15.24
N TRP A 100 7.55 5.62 14.74
CA TRP A 100 8.33 6.56 15.55
C TRP A 100 7.43 7.66 16.12
N ALA A 101 6.62 8.32 15.31
CA ALA A 101 5.70 9.34 15.78
C ALA A 101 4.77 8.82 16.90
N PHE A 102 4.23 7.60 16.73
CA PHE A 102 3.39 6.95 17.74
C PHE A 102 4.15 6.66 19.02
N PHE A 103 5.33 6.04 18.94
CA PHE A 103 6.14 5.73 20.13
C PHE A 103 6.71 6.97 20.82
N ASP A 104 7.02 8.01 20.07
CA ASP A 104 7.49 9.28 20.63
C ASP A 104 6.42 9.91 21.54
N VAL A 105 5.15 9.88 21.11
CA VAL A 105 4.03 10.34 21.93
C VAL A 105 3.76 9.39 23.10
N ALA A 106 3.87 8.09 22.89
CA ALA A 106 3.59 7.08 23.90
C ALA A 106 4.61 7.07 25.05
N PHE A 107 5.90 7.24 24.74
CA PHE A 107 6.97 7.27 25.75
C PHE A 107 7.19 8.64 26.37
N TYR A 108 6.82 9.70 25.67
CA TYR A 108 6.97 11.09 26.12
C TYR A 108 5.65 11.85 25.99
N PRO A 109 4.61 11.46 26.75
CA PRO A 109 3.27 12.02 26.61
C PRO A 109 3.15 13.48 27.00
N GLY A 110 4.10 14.02 27.74
CA GLY A 110 4.18 15.41 28.16
C GLY A 110 4.84 15.53 29.55
N ASN A 111 5.35 16.71 29.83
CA ASN A 111 5.86 17.11 31.15
C ASN A 111 5.88 18.64 31.23
N ASP A 112 6.30 19.19 32.33
CA ASP A 112 6.38 20.65 32.57
C ASP A 112 7.49 21.35 31.77
N SER A 113 8.24 20.64 30.91
CA SER A 113 9.24 21.27 30.05
C SER A 113 8.57 22.05 28.92
N ALA A 114 9.16 23.19 28.55
CA ALA A 114 8.63 24.05 27.47
C ALA A 114 8.47 23.34 26.11
N GLU A 115 9.27 22.29 25.86
CA GLU A 115 9.24 21.53 24.63
C GLU A 115 8.03 20.57 24.55
N LEU A 116 7.53 20.07 25.68
CA LEU A 116 6.45 19.09 25.74
C LEU A 116 5.13 19.65 26.30
N ILE A 117 5.08 20.95 26.60
CA ILE A 117 3.88 21.59 27.17
C ILE A 117 2.67 21.49 26.24
N GLY A 118 2.87 21.57 24.92
CA GLY A 118 1.81 21.41 23.94
C GLY A 118 1.25 19.98 23.89
N ARG A 119 2.07 18.97 24.21
CA ARG A 119 1.60 17.59 24.36
C ARG A 119 0.85 17.42 25.68
N GLN A 120 1.35 17.99 26.76
CA GLN A 120 0.68 18.03 28.05
C GLN A 120 -0.73 18.61 27.92
N GLU A 121 -0.89 19.71 27.19
CA GLU A 121 -2.19 20.34 26.91
C GLU A 121 -3.09 19.47 26.01
N SER A 122 -2.51 18.73 25.06
CA SER A 122 -3.25 17.93 24.07
C SER A 122 -3.74 16.58 24.58
N ILE A 123 -2.98 15.90 25.45
CA ILE A 123 -3.27 14.53 25.92
C ILE A 123 -3.23 14.38 27.45
N GLY A 124 -3.19 15.49 28.19
CA GLY A 124 -3.17 15.48 29.66
C GLY A 124 -1.90 14.89 30.27
N GLY A 125 -0.82 14.64 29.48
CA GLY A 125 0.44 14.03 29.93
C GLY A 125 0.34 12.53 30.22
N VAL A 126 -0.72 11.88 29.80
CA VAL A 126 -0.96 10.43 29.97
C VAL A 126 -1.14 9.78 28.60
N PHE A 127 -0.62 8.57 28.43
CA PHE A 127 -0.82 7.79 27.24
C PHE A 127 -1.23 6.35 27.59
N PRO A 128 -2.29 5.80 26.97
CA PRO A 128 -3.26 6.50 26.10
C PRO A 128 -4.06 7.57 26.88
N PRO A 129 -4.64 8.60 26.20
CA PRO A 129 -5.44 9.64 26.85
C PRO A 129 -6.68 9.08 27.54
N ASP A 130 -6.97 9.56 28.76
CA ASP A 130 -8.09 9.07 29.58
C ASP A 130 -9.48 9.46 29.02
N ASP A 131 -9.55 10.46 28.16
CA ASP A 131 -10.77 11.02 27.57
C ASP A 131 -11.19 10.36 26.25
N ILE A 132 -10.40 9.39 25.76
CA ILE A 132 -10.65 8.68 24.51
C ILE A 132 -11.05 7.22 24.80
N GLU A 133 -12.22 6.80 24.31
CA GLU A 133 -12.61 5.39 24.32
C GLU A 133 -11.87 4.62 23.23
N LEU A 134 -10.93 3.78 23.63
CA LEU A 134 -10.05 3.06 22.74
C LEU A 134 -10.76 1.90 22.02
N ILE A 135 -10.29 1.55 20.81
CA ILE A 135 -10.83 0.44 20.05
C ILE A 135 -10.36 -0.88 20.66
N PRO A 136 -11.27 -1.81 21.04
CA PRO A 136 -10.87 -3.05 21.68
C PRO A 136 -10.08 -3.94 20.70
N PRO A 137 -8.83 -4.34 21.04
CA PRO A 137 -7.96 -5.09 20.12
C PRO A 137 -8.52 -6.47 19.76
N PHE A 138 -9.21 -7.13 20.68
CA PHE A 138 -9.74 -8.48 20.48
C PHE A 138 -11.12 -8.53 19.78
N GLY A 139 -11.55 -7.43 19.17
CA GLY A 139 -12.73 -7.30 18.34
C GLY A 139 -12.42 -7.43 16.84
N ILE A 140 -12.83 -6.40 16.09
CA ILE A 140 -12.61 -6.29 14.65
C ILE A 140 -11.12 -6.31 14.28
N PRO A 141 -10.19 -5.64 15.02
CA PRO A 141 -8.77 -5.67 14.66
C PRO A 141 -8.17 -7.08 14.66
N LEU A 142 -8.53 -7.92 15.63
CA LEU A 142 -8.08 -9.32 15.66
C LEU A 142 -8.66 -10.12 14.49
N LEU A 143 -9.96 -9.94 14.18
CA LEU A 143 -10.59 -10.58 13.02
C LEU A 143 -9.87 -10.18 11.73
N ASN A 144 -9.59 -8.89 11.54
CA ASN A 144 -8.84 -8.36 10.41
C ASN A 144 -7.44 -8.97 10.31
N THR A 145 -6.79 -9.21 11.45
CA THR A 145 -5.48 -9.88 11.50
C THR A 145 -5.58 -11.30 10.91
N PHE A 146 -6.58 -12.08 11.32
CA PHE A 146 -6.77 -13.42 10.75
C PHE A 146 -7.11 -13.40 9.27
N ILE A 147 -7.94 -12.45 8.81
CA ILE A 147 -8.31 -12.30 7.41
C ILE A 147 -7.05 -12.00 6.57
N LEU A 148 -6.22 -11.07 7.01
CA LEU A 148 -5.04 -10.66 6.25
C LEU A 148 -3.98 -11.77 6.23
N LEU A 149 -3.69 -12.43 7.36
CA LEU A 149 -2.79 -13.59 7.42
C LEU A 149 -3.28 -14.74 6.53
N ALA A 150 -4.59 -15.03 6.53
CA ALA A 150 -5.16 -16.02 5.62
C ALA A 150 -4.95 -15.62 4.15
N SER A 151 -5.08 -14.32 3.83
CA SER A 151 -4.83 -13.81 2.48
C SER A 151 -3.37 -13.94 2.06
N GLY A 152 -2.42 -13.74 2.99
CA GLY A 152 -1.00 -14.00 2.78
C GLY A 152 -0.71 -15.47 2.46
N ALA A 153 -1.36 -16.41 3.16
CA ALA A 153 -1.26 -17.83 2.85
C ALA A 153 -1.84 -18.16 1.46
N THR A 154 -2.98 -17.57 1.09
CA THR A 154 -3.61 -17.81 -0.22
C THR A 154 -2.80 -17.24 -1.38
N VAL A 155 -2.19 -16.06 -1.26
CA VAL A 155 -1.30 -15.50 -2.32
C VAL A 155 -0.03 -16.35 -2.49
N THR A 156 0.51 -16.90 -1.39
CA THR A 156 1.65 -17.83 -1.43
C THR A 156 1.26 -19.11 -2.20
N TRP A 157 0.08 -19.64 -1.92
CA TRP A 157 -0.42 -20.82 -2.65
C TRP A 157 -0.66 -20.51 -4.12
N ALA A 158 -1.21 -19.35 -4.43
CA ALA A 158 -1.37 -18.88 -5.81
C ALA A 158 -0.01 -18.83 -6.53
N HIS A 159 1.04 -18.32 -5.89
CA HIS A 159 2.39 -18.28 -6.44
C HIS A 159 2.95 -19.69 -6.71
N HIS A 160 2.74 -20.61 -5.76
CA HIS A 160 3.14 -22.00 -5.95
C HIS A 160 2.41 -22.64 -7.15
N ALA A 161 1.08 -22.46 -7.25
CA ALA A 161 0.28 -22.96 -8.36
C ALA A 161 0.76 -22.44 -9.73
N LEU A 162 1.14 -21.16 -9.81
CA LEU A 162 1.73 -20.59 -11.02
C LEU A 162 3.03 -21.30 -11.41
N ARG A 163 3.94 -21.51 -10.45
CA ARG A 163 5.23 -22.16 -10.69
C ARG A 163 5.11 -23.61 -11.17
N VAL A 164 4.15 -24.37 -10.67
CA VAL A 164 3.87 -25.74 -11.12
C VAL A 164 2.99 -25.77 -12.39
N GLY A 165 2.41 -24.63 -12.79
CA GLY A 165 1.59 -24.49 -13.98
C GLY A 165 0.13 -24.91 -13.79
N ASP A 166 -0.35 -24.98 -12.55
CA ASP A 166 -1.75 -25.24 -12.23
C ASP A 166 -2.55 -23.93 -12.27
N ARG A 167 -3.01 -23.60 -13.48
CA ARG A 167 -3.76 -22.38 -13.74
C ARG A 167 -5.07 -22.32 -12.97
N LYS A 168 -5.73 -23.45 -12.76
CA LYS A 168 -7.04 -23.49 -12.05
C LYS A 168 -6.86 -23.07 -10.59
N ASN A 169 -5.91 -23.66 -9.91
CA ASN A 169 -5.62 -23.32 -8.51
C ASN A 169 -5.06 -21.91 -8.40
N PHE A 170 -4.24 -21.46 -9.37
CA PHE A 170 -3.77 -20.07 -9.39
C PHE A 170 -4.96 -19.08 -9.42
N LEU A 171 -5.93 -19.26 -10.32
CA LEU A 171 -7.14 -18.42 -10.41
C LEU A 171 -7.95 -18.45 -9.11
N ILE A 172 -8.18 -19.63 -8.53
CA ILE A 172 -8.97 -19.78 -7.30
C ILE A 172 -8.31 -19.04 -6.13
N PHE A 173 -7.03 -19.31 -5.87
CA PHE A 173 -6.35 -18.74 -4.71
C PHE A 173 -6.08 -17.24 -4.86
N LEU A 174 -5.81 -16.75 -6.08
CA LEU A 174 -5.69 -15.32 -6.33
C LEU A 174 -7.03 -14.59 -6.16
N SER A 175 -8.16 -15.19 -6.61
CA SER A 175 -9.50 -14.64 -6.35
C SER A 175 -9.81 -14.58 -4.86
N LEU A 176 -9.44 -15.64 -4.12
CA LEU A 176 -9.66 -15.69 -2.68
C LEU A 176 -8.82 -14.63 -1.95
N THR A 177 -7.58 -14.41 -2.35
CA THR A 177 -6.73 -13.34 -1.79
C THR A 177 -7.35 -11.96 -2.00
N ILE A 178 -7.83 -11.68 -3.22
CA ILE A 178 -8.49 -10.40 -3.54
C ILE A 178 -9.75 -10.22 -2.70
N LEU A 179 -10.58 -11.27 -2.57
CA LEU A 179 -11.79 -11.24 -1.76
C LEU A 179 -11.48 -10.93 -0.29
N LEU A 180 -10.48 -11.60 0.29
CA LEU A 180 -10.06 -11.36 1.67
C LEU A 180 -9.54 -9.93 1.85
N GLY A 181 -8.80 -9.37 0.89
CA GLY A 181 -8.36 -7.97 0.91
C GLY A 181 -9.53 -6.97 0.87
N ILE A 182 -10.56 -7.25 0.07
CA ILE A 182 -11.79 -6.44 0.04
C ILE A 182 -12.55 -6.52 1.38
N ILE A 183 -12.65 -7.72 1.96
CA ILE A 183 -13.32 -7.92 3.26
C ILE A 183 -12.57 -7.19 4.37
N PHE A 184 -11.23 -7.27 4.40
CA PHE A 184 -10.39 -6.51 5.34
C PHE A 184 -10.68 -5.00 5.23
N THR A 185 -10.64 -4.46 4.00
CA THR A 185 -10.92 -3.03 3.75
C THR A 185 -12.32 -2.64 4.21
N GLY A 186 -13.31 -3.51 4.00
CA GLY A 186 -14.68 -3.30 4.47
C GLY A 186 -14.80 -3.24 5.99
N PHE A 187 -14.14 -4.15 6.72
CA PHE A 187 -14.11 -4.12 8.18
C PHE A 187 -13.31 -2.92 8.73
N GLN A 188 -12.22 -2.52 8.07
CA GLN A 188 -11.47 -1.32 8.46
C GLN A 188 -12.32 -0.05 8.28
N ALA A 189 -13.07 0.07 7.19
CA ALA A 189 -13.99 1.18 6.98
C ALA A 189 -15.13 1.16 8.02
N TYR A 190 -15.67 -0.01 8.33
CA TYR A 190 -16.68 -0.15 9.38
C TYR A 190 -16.14 0.30 10.74
N GLU A 191 -14.93 -0.10 11.11
CA GLU A 191 -14.25 0.29 12.35
C GLU A 191 -14.11 1.82 12.45
N TYR A 192 -13.67 2.48 11.37
CA TYR A 192 -13.53 3.93 11.34
C TYR A 192 -14.87 4.68 11.48
N CYS A 193 -15.96 4.12 10.92
CA CYS A 193 -17.30 4.71 11.05
C CYS A 193 -17.88 4.60 12.48
N HIS A 194 -17.37 3.66 13.30
CA HIS A 194 -17.87 3.37 14.64
C HIS A 194 -16.87 3.72 15.74
N ALA A 195 -15.70 4.25 15.38
CA ALA A 195 -14.73 4.74 16.35
C ALA A 195 -15.31 5.95 17.11
N SER A 196 -15.04 6.02 18.41
CA SER A 196 -15.49 7.09 19.30
C SER A 196 -14.69 8.38 19.16
N PHE A 197 -13.56 8.34 18.45
CA PHE A 197 -12.64 9.45 18.24
C PHE A 197 -12.31 9.65 16.76
N THR A 198 -11.80 10.82 16.42
CA THR A 198 -11.47 11.25 15.06
C THR A 198 -10.00 11.62 14.93
N ILE A 199 -9.53 11.87 13.70
CA ILE A 199 -8.16 12.34 13.44
C ILE A 199 -7.87 13.70 14.11
N SER A 200 -8.90 14.48 14.43
CA SER A 200 -8.80 15.79 15.06
C SER A 200 -8.77 15.74 16.59
N ASP A 201 -8.97 14.58 17.20
CA ASP A 201 -9.01 14.40 18.63
C ASP A 201 -7.60 14.20 19.21
N GLY A 202 -6.79 15.24 19.08
CA GLY A 202 -5.45 15.29 19.64
C GLY A 202 -4.40 14.49 18.85
N ILE A 203 -3.23 14.36 19.47
CA ILE A 203 -2.06 13.70 18.87
C ILE A 203 -2.30 12.19 18.74
N TYR A 204 -2.99 11.56 19.71
CA TYR A 204 -3.32 10.13 19.65
C TYR A 204 -4.16 9.81 18.44
N GLY A 205 -5.27 10.51 18.22
CA GLY A 205 -6.15 10.33 17.07
C GLY A 205 -5.39 10.54 15.74
N SER A 206 -4.58 11.58 15.67
CA SER A 206 -3.75 11.84 14.49
C SER A 206 -2.78 10.70 14.19
N CYS A 207 -2.01 10.22 15.19
CA CYS A 207 -1.06 9.11 15.02
C CYS A 207 -1.78 7.81 14.64
N PHE A 208 -2.91 7.51 15.29
CA PHE A 208 -3.73 6.34 15.01
C PHE A 208 -4.22 6.33 13.55
N TYR A 209 -4.94 7.38 13.14
CA TYR A 209 -5.54 7.44 11.81
C TYR A 209 -4.52 7.57 10.69
N LEU A 210 -3.39 8.25 10.91
CA LEU A 210 -2.34 8.33 9.89
C LEU A 210 -1.65 6.98 9.71
N ALA A 211 -1.26 6.30 10.77
CA ALA A 211 -0.59 5.01 10.67
C ALA A 211 -1.51 3.92 10.08
N THR A 212 -2.72 3.77 10.63
CA THR A 212 -3.68 2.76 10.16
C THR A 212 -4.32 3.13 8.83
N GLY A 213 -4.54 4.41 8.55
CA GLY A 213 -5.10 4.90 7.29
C GLY A 213 -4.15 4.75 6.11
N PHE A 214 -2.85 5.07 6.28
CA PHE A 214 -1.86 4.78 5.25
C PHE A 214 -1.72 3.27 5.00
N HIS A 215 -1.79 2.46 6.06
CA HIS A 215 -1.83 1.01 5.88
C HIS A 215 -3.08 0.58 5.08
N GLY A 216 -4.26 1.07 5.42
CA GLY A 216 -5.50 0.79 4.67
C GLY A 216 -5.40 1.21 3.20
N PHE A 217 -4.75 2.35 2.91
CA PHE A 217 -4.45 2.77 1.54
C PHE A 217 -3.53 1.77 0.81
N HIS A 218 -2.49 1.25 1.50
CA HIS A 218 -1.60 0.23 0.93
C HIS A 218 -2.33 -1.10 0.68
N VAL A 219 -3.24 -1.51 1.56
CA VAL A 219 -4.11 -2.68 1.33
C VAL A 219 -4.97 -2.48 0.10
N PHE A 220 -5.57 -1.31 -0.07
CA PHE A 220 -6.37 -0.98 -1.25
C PHE A 220 -5.54 -1.04 -2.54
N ILE A 221 -4.38 -0.40 -2.57
CA ILE A 221 -3.47 -0.43 -3.73
C ILE A 221 -2.99 -1.86 -4.01
N GLY A 222 -2.63 -2.63 -2.98
CA GLY A 222 -2.24 -4.03 -3.10
C GLY A 222 -3.36 -4.90 -3.68
N THR A 223 -4.60 -4.70 -3.23
CA THR A 223 -5.79 -5.38 -3.77
C THR A 223 -6.00 -5.03 -5.25
N CYS A 224 -5.86 -3.76 -5.64
CA CYS A 224 -5.90 -3.35 -7.04
C CYS A 224 -4.77 -4.00 -7.86
N PHE A 225 -3.57 -4.07 -7.32
CA PHE A 225 -2.43 -4.70 -7.98
C PHE A 225 -2.69 -6.19 -8.24
N LEU A 226 -3.19 -6.93 -7.23
CA LEU A 226 -3.59 -8.33 -7.38
C LEU A 226 -4.74 -8.51 -8.37
N ALA A 227 -5.72 -7.60 -8.38
CA ALA A 227 -6.82 -7.61 -9.35
C ALA A 227 -6.33 -7.42 -10.80
N ILE A 228 -5.37 -6.52 -11.03
CA ILE A 228 -4.73 -6.37 -12.33
C ILE A 228 -3.98 -7.66 -12.72
N CYS A 229 -3.27 -8.28 -11.77
CA CYS A 229 -2.62 -9.57 -12.01
C CYS A 229 -3.63 -10.67 -12.35
N PHE A 230 -4.81 -10.67 -11.71
CA PHE A 230 -5.89 -11.60 -12.04
C PHE A 230 -6.39 -11.42 -13.47
N VAL A 231 -6.62 -10.18 -13.91
CA VAL A 231 -7.01 -9.87 -15.31
C VAL A 231 -5.92 -10.32 -16.28
N ARG A 232 -4.65 -10.03 -16.00
CA ARG A 232 -3.51 -10.47 -16.82
C ARG A 232 -3.41 -12.00 -16.90
N LEU A 233 -3.69 -12.70 -15.81
CA LEU A 233 -3.75 -14.15 -15.79
C LEU A 233 -4.86 -14.67 -16.70
N TYR A 234 -6.04 -14.04 -16.67
CA TYR A 234 -7.15 -14.42 -17.53
C TYR A 234 -6.78 -14.34 -19.02
N PHE A 235 -6.01 -13.32 -19.40
CA PHE A 235 -5.49 -13.15 -20.77
C PHE A 235 -4.22 -13.96 -21.09
N ASN A 236 -3.76 -14.85 -20.22
CA ASN A 236 -2.56 -15.69 -20.38
C ASN A 236 -1.24 -14.92 -20.49
N HIS A 237 -1.11 -13.76 -19.88
CA HIS A 237 0.11 -12.96 -19.89
C HIS A 237 1.21 -13.52 -18.99
N PHE A 238 0.90 -14.44 -18.06
CA PHE A 238 1.88 -15.05 -17.16
C PHE A 238 2.25 -16.45 -17.60
N THR A 239 3.56 -16.74 -17.56
CA THR A 239 4.12 -18.07 -17.76
C THR A 239 4.91 -18.49 -16.54
N ARG A 240 5.35 -19.77 -16.49
CA ARG A 240 6.20 -20.27 -15.37
C ARG A 240 7.51 -19.51 -15.23
N GLU A 241 8.06 -18.99 -16.31
CA GLU A 241 9.37 -18.32 -16.36
C GLU A 241 9.24 -16.78 -16.35
N HIS A 242 8.13 -16.25 -16.90
CA HIS A 242 7.90 -14.81 -17.02
C HIS A 242 6.64 -14.40 -16.26
N HIS A 243 6.80 -14.11 -14.96
CA HIS A 243 5.69 -13.71 -14.05
C HIS A 243 6.09 -12.65 -13.03
N PHE A 244 7.13 -11.86 -13.32
CA PHE A 244 7.66 -10.86 -12.38
C PHE A 244 6.58 -9.92 -11.84
N GLY A 245 5.61 -9.48 -12.68
CA GLY A 245 4.53 -8.61 -12.21
C GLY A 245 3.69 -9.20 -11.08
N PHE A 246 3.43 -10.52 -11.12
CA PHE A 246 2.75 -11.21 -10.03
C PHE A 246 3.68 -11.44 -8.82
N GLU A 247 4.95 -11.74 -9.05
CA GLU A 247 5.96 -11.87 -7.99
C GLU A 247 6.08 -10.57 -7.18
N ALA A 248 6.13 -9.42 -7.88
CA ALA A 248 6.15 -8.10 -7.25
C ALA A 248 4.86 -7.81 -6.45
N ALA A 249 3.69 -8.16 -6.99
CA ALA A 249 2.41 -8.02 -6.29
C ALA A 249 2.35 -8.88 -5.02
N ALA A 250 2.85 -10.12 -5.06
CA ALA A 250 2.92 -11.00 -3.90
C ALA A 250 3.87 -10.46 -2.82
N TRP A 251 5.05 -9.94 -3.18
CA TRP A 251 5.97 -9.30 -2.24
C TRP A 251 5.36 -8.07 -1.58
N TYR A 252 4.68 -7.23 -2.36
CA TYR A 252 3.99 -6.07 -1.84
C TYR A 252 2.88 -6.46 -0.87
N TRP A 253 2.10 -7.51 -1.19
CA TRP A 253 1.05 -8.02 -0.31
C TRP A 253 1.59 -8.53 1.01
N HIS A 254 2.68 -9.31 1.00
CA HIS A 254 3.34 -9.76 2.22
C HIS A 254 3.93 -8.61 3.06
N PHE A 255 4.45 -7.57 2.40
CA PHE A 255 4.87 -6.37 3.10
C PHE A 255 3.69 -5.73 3.84
N VAL A 256 2.53 -5.59 3.20
CA VAL A 256 1.31 -5.07 3.83
C VAL A 256 0.87 -5.93 5.02
N ASP A 257 0.88 -7.26 4.88
CA ASP A 257 0.60 -8.20 5.99
C ASP A 257 1.51 -7.96 7.21
N VAL A 258 2.82 -7.83 6.99
CA VAL A 258 3.81 -7.62 8.05
C VAL A 258 3.58 -6.28 8.75
N VAL A 259 3.34 -5.21 8.00
CA VAL A 259 3.04 -3.89 8.58
C VAL A 259 1.79 -3.95 9.44
N TRP A 260 0.73 -4.68 9.00
CA TRP A 260 -0.48 -4.85 9.82
C TRP A 260 -0.20 -5.53 11.15
N LEU A 261 0.64 -6.58 11.17
CA LEU A 261 1.00 -7.23 12.42
C LEU A 261 1.68 -6.27 13.41
N PHE A 262 2.57 -5.40 12.91
CA PHE A 262 3.17 -4.36 13.75
C PHE A 262 2.12 -3.35 14.24
N LEU A 263 1.20 -2.89 13.40
CA LEU A 263 0.12 -1.99 13.78
C LEU A 263 -0.77 -2.63 14.85
N PHE A 264 -1.18 -3.88 14.64
CA PHE A 264 -2.00 -4.62 15.60
C PHE A 264 -1.31 -4.73 16.97
N LEU A 265 -0.05 -5.15 17.00
CA LEU A 265 0.70 -5.33 18.24
C LEU A 265 1.00 -4.01 18.96
N THR A 266 1.33 -2.95 18.22
CA THR A 266 1.80 -1.69 18.81
C THR A 266 0.66 -0.71 19.07
N ILE A 267 -0.22 -0.49 18.10
CA ILE A 267 -1.25 0.55 18.20
C ILE A 267 -2.52 -0.01 18.84
N TYR A 268 -2.98 -1.20 18.42
CA TYR A 268 -4.23 -1.75 18.94
C TYR A 268 -4.05 -2.50 20.26
N TRP A 269 -3.00 -3.30 20.44
CA TRP A 269 -2.86 -4.13 21.65
C TRP A 269 -2.03 -3.45 22.72
N TRP A 270 -0.84 -2.94 22.38
CA TRP A 270 0.00 -2.28 23.38
C TRP A 270 -0.44 -0.84 23.65
N GLY A 271 -0.98 -0.15 22.67
CA GLY A 271 -1.45 1.23 22.76
C GLY A 271 -2.90 1.40 23.23
N SER A 272 -3.54 0.30 23.68
CA SER A 272 -4.91 0.29 24.24
C SER A 272 -4.92 0.13 25.75
#